data_cac5d5fab9c0c7caecd71ddc59a63fb1
#
_entry.id   cac5d5fab9c0c7caecd71ddc59a63fb1
#
_cell.length_a   1.000
_cell.length_b   1.000
_cell.length_c   1.000
_cell.angle_alpha   90.00
_cell.angle_beta   90.00
_cell.angle_gamma   90.00
#
_symmetry.space_group_name_H-M   'P 1'
#
loop_
_entity.id
_entity.type
_entity.pdbx_description
1 polymer ?
#
loop_
_entity_poly.entity_id
_entity_poly.type
_entity_poly.pdbx_seq_one_letter_code
_entity_poly.pdbx_strand_id
1 'polypeptide(L)'
;MLKAMKNKILLLTLLSAATFAVGCDKEKTTAQQLDKVQTETKQAAQDMKDYTFAQKDEFVKYMQGQLTTLNQDLDKLAAKIDSSSDAVKAEAKPKLQALRDQATKLNQQLADASNATETTWDSVKAGTKQAYEAVEKSFNDARQWVCDKIAP
;
A
#
# COMPACT_ATOMS: atom_id res chain seq x y z
N MET A 1 2.95 42.93 -23.20
CA MET A 1 1.75 42.11 -23.07
C MET A 1 2.15 40.78 -22.41
N LEU A 2 2.09 40.73 -21.08
CA LEU A 2 2.40 39.53 -20.30
C LEU A 2 1.14 38.66 -20.25
N LYS A 3 1.15 37.54 -20.92
CA LYS A 3 0.07 36.56 -20.84
C LYS A 3 0.34 35.63 -19.67
N ALA A 4 -0.36 35.88 -18.57
CA ALA A 4 -0.32 35.09 -17.38
C ALA A 4 -0.75 33.65 -17.68
N MET A 5 0.19 32.71 -17.63
CA MET A 5 -0.11 31.29 -17.53
C MET A 5 -0.62 31.02 -16.12
N LYS A 6 -1.94 30.91 -16.00
CA LYS A 6 -2.58 30.42 -14.78
C LYS A 6 -2.29 28.93 -14.67
N ASN A 7 -1.25 28.59 -13.92
CA ASN A 7 -1.08 27.26 -13.40
C ASN A 7 -2.26 26.97 -12.46
N LYS A 8 -3.22 26.24 -12.96
CA LYS A 8 -4.20 25.55 -12.12
C LYS A 8 -3.47 24.38 -11.47
N ILE A 9 -2.79 24.66 -10.37
CA ILE A 9 -2.44 23.64 -9.40
C ILE A 9 -3.79 23.19 -8.84
N LEU A 10 -4.33 22.14 -9.43
CA LEU A 10 -5.41 21.39 -8.84
C LEU A 10 -4.80 20.63 -7.67
N LEU A 11 -4.84 21.27 -6.51
CA LEU A 11 -4.64 20.62 -5.22
C LEU A 11 -5.79 19.60 -5.08
N LEU A 12 -5.60 18.42 -5.64
CA LEU A 12 -6.43 17.27 -5.30
C LEU A 12 -5.94 16.76 -3.93
N THR A 13 -6.40 17.43 -2.90
CA THR A 13 -6.43 16.89 -1.54
C THR A 13 -7.48 15.78 -1.51
N LEU A 14 -7.20 14.67 -2.16
CA LEU A 14 -7.87 13.41 -1.90
C LEU A 14 -7.22 12.80 -0.65
N LEU A 15 -7.54 13.40 0.49
CA LEU A 15 -7.43 12.76 1.78
C LEU A 15 -8.56 11.73 1.85
N SER A 16 -8.49 10.71 1.00
CA SER A 16 -9.25 9.49 1.20
C SER A 16 -8.55 8.75 2.32
N ALA A 17 -8.86 9.14 3.56
CA ALA A 17 -8.74 8.24 4.68
C ALA A 17 -9.73 7.10 4.41
N ALA A 18 -9.36 6.17 3.54
CA ALA A 18 -9.93 4.85 3.52
C ALA A 18 -9.51 4.22 4.85
N THR A 19 -10.30 4.48 5.89
CA THR A 19 -10.28 3.66 7.08
C THR A 19 -10.67 2.28 6.60
N PHE A 20 -9.67 1.48 6.23
CA PHE A 20 -9.84 0.05 6.07
C PHE A 20 -10.21 -0.47 7.45
N ALA A 21 -11.50 -0.44 7.75
CA ALA A 21 -12.01 -1.27 8.80
C ALA A 21 -11.60 -2.69 8.43
N VAL A 22 -10.67 -3.27 9.18
CA VAL A 22 -10.38 -4.71 9.15
C VAL A 22 -11.62 -5.38 9.77
N GLY A 23 -12.78 -5.17 9.14
CA GLY A 23 -14.04 -5.79 9.47
C GLY A 23 -14.22 -6.97 8.54
N CYS A 24 -14.31 -8.16 9.08
CA CYS A 24 -14.87 -9.31 8.39
C CYS A 24 -16.39 -9.16 8.44
N ASP A 25 -16.95 -8.14 7.78
CA ASP A 25 -18.39 -7.96 7.71
C ASP A 25 -19.00 -8.89 6.66
N LYS A 26 -19.88 -9.76 7.11
CA LYS A 26 -20.57 -10.74 6.27
C LYS A 26 -21.54 -10.12 5.24
N GLU A 27 -21.85 -8.82 5.34
CA GLU A 27 -22.90 -8.20 4.51
C GLU A 27 -22.41 -7.51 3.22
N LYS A 28 -21.10 -7.36 3.04
CA LYS A 28 -20.56 -6.87 1.75
C LYS A 28 -19.73 -7.98 1.15
N THR A 29 -20.28 -8.57 0.09
CA THR A 29 -19.63 -9.66 -0.64
C THR A 29 -18.15 -9.37 -0.84
N THR A 30 -17.32 -10.31 -0.43
CA THR A 30 -15.85 -10.33 -0.56
C THR A 30 -15.38 -9.86 -1.95
N ALA A 31 -16.16 -10.14 -3.00
CA ALA A 31 -15.92 -9.69 -4.36
C ALA A 31 -15.94 -8.14 -4.51
N GLN A 32 -16.90 -7.46 -3.90
CA GLN A 32 -16.99 -5.98 -4.00
C GLN A 32 -15.90 -5.25 -3.22
N GLN A 33 -15.42 -5.84 -2.14
CA GLN A 33 -14.27 -5.28 -1.40
C GLN A 33 -12.96 -5.53 -2.12
N LEU A 34 -12.80 -6.69 -2.76
CA LEU A 34 -11.66 -7.01 -3.62
C LEU A 34 -11.62 -6.12 -4.87
N ASP A 35 -12.76 -5.89 -5.52
CA ASP A 35 -12.86 -4.98 -6.68
C ASP A 35 -12.50 -3.54 -6.32
N LYS A 36 -12.91 -3.07 -5.14
CA LYS A 36 -12.59 -1.72 -4.68
C LYS A 36 -11.09 -1.57 -4.39
N VAL A 37 -10.50 -2.54 -3.71
CA VAL A 37 -9.05 -2.58 -3.45
C VAL A 37 -8.27 -2.70 -4.77
N GLN A 38 -8.68 -3.57 -5.69
CA GLN A 38 -8.04 -3.67 -7.00
C GLN A 38 -8.14 -2.38 -7.82
N THR A 39 -9.24 -1.66 -7.71
CA THR A 39 -9.42 -0.39 -8.42
C THR A 39 -8.55 0.70 -7.83
N GLU A 40 -8.48 0.80 -6.50
CA GLU A 40 -7.62 1.76 -5.79
C GLU A 40 -6.14 1.45 -6.02
N THR A 41 -5.74 0.17 -6.04
CA THR A 41 -4.37 -0.26 -6.36
C THR A 41 -3.99 0.04 -7.80
N LYS A 42 -4.89 -0.20 -8.77
CA LYS A 42 -4.64 0.15 -10.17
C LYS A 42 -4.51 1.65 -10.36
N GLN A 43 -5.29 2.46 -9.65
CA GLN A 43 -5.25 3.91 -9.73
C GLN A 43 -3.97 4.44 -9.10
N ALA A 44 -3.58 3.97 -7.92
CA ALA A 44 -2.30 4.29 -7.29
C ALA A 44 -1.12 3.87 -8.17
N ALA A 45 -1.20 2.70 -8.82
CA ALA A 45 -0.20 2.20 -9.73
C ALA A 45 -0.10 3.02 -11.03
N GLN A 46 -1.21 3.61 -11.47
CA GLN A 46 -1.25 4.49 -12.64
C GLN A 46 -0.65 5.85 -12.31
N ASP A 47 -1.02 6.41 -11.17
CA ASP A 47 -0.47 7.67 -10.65
C ASP A 47 1.05 7.61 -10.46
N MET A 48 1.60 6.45 -10.09
CA MET A 48 3.05 6.24 -9.94
C MET A 48 3.83 6.27 -11.25
N LYS A 49 3.21 6.02 -12.41
CA LYS A 49 3.90 6.02 -13.69
C LYS A 49 4.32 7.42 -14.15
N ASP A 50 3.58 8.43 -13.72
CA ASP A 50 3.66 9.77 -14.28
C ASP A 50 4.66 10.67 -13.55
N TYR A 51 5.29 10.17 -12.45
CA TYR A 51 6.31 10.93 -11.73
C TYR A 51 7.61 11.03 -12.53
N THR A 52 8.00 12.25 -12.86
CA THR A 52 9.30 12.58 -13.46
C THR A 52 10.40 12.59 -12.39
N PHE A 53 11.67 12.64 -12.81
CA PHE A 53 12.79 12.81 -11.88
C PHE A 53 12.67 14.10 -11.05
N ALA A 54 12.18 15.19 -11.65
CA ALA A 54 11.94 16.44 -10.92
C ALA A 54 10.90 16.31 -9.79
N GLN A 55 10.05 15.28 -9.83
CA GLN A 55 9.02 14.97 -8.83
C GLN A 55 9.41 13.82 -7.90
N LYS A 56 10.69 13.44 -7.89
CA LYS A 56 11.22 12.34 -7.09
C LYS A 56 10.81 12.44 -5.61
N ASP A 57 10.95 13.62 -5.03
CA ASP A 57 10.66 13.83 -3.60
C ASP A 57 9.16 13.71 -3.31
N GLU A 58 8.30 14.11 -4.24
CA GLU A 58 6.84 13.92 -4.13
C GLU A 58 6.47 12.44 -4.18
N PHE A 59 7.09 11.69 -5.11
CA PHE A 59 6.92 10.25 -5.20
C PHE A 59 7.34 9.54 -3.92
N VAL A 60 8.53 9.84 -3.40
CA VAL A 60 9.05 9.24 -2.16
C VAL A 60 8.13 9.54 -0.99
N LYS A 61 7.68 10.78 -0.83
CA LYS A 61 6.75 11.19 0.22
C LYS A 61 5.40 10.47 0.11
N TYR A 62 4.87 10.35 -1.11
CA TYR A 62 3.64 9.61 -1.36
C TYR A 62 3.78 8.15 -0.94
N MET A 63 4.83 7.48 -1.38
CA MET A 63 5.10 6.07 -1.07
C MET A 63 5.36 5.83 0.42
N GLN A 64 6.03 6.76 1.10
CA GLN A 64 6.18 6.71 2.57
C GLN A 64 4.84 6.78 3.29
N GLY A 65 3.92 7.61 2.81
CA GLY A 65 2.53 7.65 3.31
C GLY A 65 1.81 6.31 3.14
N GLN A 66 1.93 5.69 1.97
CA GLN A 66 1.36 4.37 1.69
C GLN A 66 1.96 3.28 2.59
N LEU A 67 3.28 3.28 2.78
CA LEU A 67 3.96 2.35 3.67
C LEU A 67 3.54 2.53 5.14
N THR A 68 3.33 3.76 5.57
CA THR A 68 2.84 4.06 6.92
C THR A 68 1.43 3.47 7.12
N THR A 69 0.54 3.66 6.16
CA THR A 69 -0.81 3.09 6.18
C THR A 69 -0.77 1.56 6.20
N LEU A 70 0.06 0.96 5.36
CA LEU A 70 0.26 -0.49 5.32
C LEU A 70 0.74 -1.04 6.68
N ASN A 71 1.70 -0.39 7.34
CA ASN A 71 2.19 -0.81 8.65
C ASN A 71 1.08 -0.73 9.72
N GLN A 72 0.27 0.33 9.71
CA GLN A 72 -0.89 0.43 10.61
C GLN A 72 -1.91 -0.69 10.37
N ASP A 73 -2.13 -1.06 9.13
CA ASP A 73 -3.05 -2.15 8.79
C ASP A 73 -2.47 -3.53 9.14
N LEU A 74 -1.16 -3.71 9.02
CA LEU A 74 -0.45 -4.88 9.54
C LEU A 74 -0.59 -5.01 11.06
N ASP A 75 -0.52 -3.91 11.80
CA ASP A 75 -0.70 -3.92 13.26
C ASP A 75 -2.14 -4.26 13.64
N LYS A 76 -3.14 -3.75 12.91
CA LYS A 76 -4.55 -4.13 13.09
C LYS A 76 -4.78 -5.61 12.79
N LEU A 77 -4.16 -6.12 11.71
CA LEU A 77 -4.24 -7.54 11.36
C LEU A 77 -3.58 -8.41 12.45
N ALA A 78 -2.43 -8.00 12.96
CA ALA A 78 -1.75 -8.67 14.08
C ALA A 78 -2.64 -8.73 15.33
N ALA A 79 -3.24 -7.61 15.72
CA ALA A 79 -4.15 -7.57 16.88
C ALA A 79 -5.36 -8.50 16.70
N LYS A 80 -5.89 -8.62 15.47
CA LYS A 80 -6.99 -9.53 15.16
C LYS A 80 -6.55 -11.00 15.26
N ILE A 81 -5.35 -11.31 14.80
CA ILE A 81 -4.74 -12.65 14.94
C ILE A 81 -4.52 -12.97 16.43
N ASP A 82 -4.01 -12.02 17.22
CA ASP A 82 -3.73 -12.21 18.63
C ASP A 82 -5.00 -12.47 19.47
N SER A 83 -6.16 -11.99 19.02
CA SER A 83 -7.45 -12.27 19.63
C SER A 83 -8.11 -13.57 19.14
N SER A 84 -7.48 -14.32 18.25
CA SER A 84 -8.01 -15.56 17.68
C SER A 84 -7.56 -16.82 18.46
N SER A 85 -7.94 -18.01 17.96
CA SER A 85 -7.50 -19.28 18.53
C SER A 85 -5.98 -19.52 18.36
N ASP A 86 -5.39 -20.34 19.23
CA ASP A 86 -3.95 -20.65 19.16
C ASP A 86 -3.55 -21.34 17.84
N ALA A 87 -4.44 -22.12 17.24
CA ALA A 87 -4.22 -22.73 15.94
C ALA A 87 -4.09 -21.66 14.83
N VAL A 88 -4.99 -20.67 14.83
CA VAL A 88 -4.94 -19.55 13.87
C VAL A 88 -3.69 -18.70 14.09
N LYS A 89 -3.33 -18.42 15.35
CA LYS A 89 -2.08 -17.69 15.67
C LYS A 89 -0.85 -18.39 15.12
N ALA A 90 -0.75 -19.71 15.30
CA ALA A 90 0.40 -20.49 14.82
C ALA A 90 0.54 -20.46 13.29
N GLU A 91 -0.58 -20.56 12.57
CA GLU A 91 -0.59 -20.51 11.09
C GLU A 91 -0.35 -19.08 10.55
N ALA A 92 -0.83 -18.05 11.27
CA ALA A 92 -0.74 -16.66 10.85
C ALA A 92 0.65 -16.05 11.07
N LYS A 93 1.38 -16.47 12.11
CA LYS A 93 2.65 -15.89 12.53
C LYS A 93 3.68 -15.80 11.41
N PRO A 94 3.96 -16.89 10.64
CA PRO A 94 4.93 -16.81 9.54
C PRO A 94 4.44 -15.90 8.40
N LYS A 95 3.14 -15.81 8.14
CA LYS A 95 2.56 -14.92 7.12
C LYS A 95 2.76 -13.46 7.51
N LEU A 96 2.49 -13.14 8.78
CA LEU A 96 2.67 -11.79 9.31
C LEU A 96 4.14 -11.36 9.29
N GLN A 97 5.06 -12.27 9.64
CA GLN A 97 6.48 -12.01 9.57
C GLN A 97 6.93 -11.74 8.14
N ALA A 98 6.52 -12.56 7.19
CA ALA A 98 6.84 -12.36 5.77
C ALA A 98 6.36 -11.00 5.25
N LEU A 99 5.17 -10.55 5.66
CA LEU A 99 4.64 -9.23 5.31
C LEU A 99 5.49 -8.09 5.90
N ARG A 100 5.93 -8.21 7.16
CA ARG A 100 6.80 -7.22 7.79
C ARG A 100 8.17 -7.15 7.11
N ASP A 101 8.71 -8.30 6.71
CA ASP A 101 9.97 -8.37 5.96
C ASP A 101 9.83 -7.70 4.59
N GLN A 102 8.71 -7.90 3.90
CA GLN A 102 8.42 -7.23 2.63
C GLN A 102 8.26 -5.71 2.82
N ALA A 103 7.54 -5.25 3.86
CA ALA A 103 7.41 -3.84 4.19
C ALA A 103 8.78 -3.19 4.49
N THR A 104 9.67 -3.91 5.18
CA THR A 104 11.04 -3.47 5.43
C THR A 104 11.84 -3.33 4.13
N LYS A 105 11.72 -4.29 3.22
CA LYS A 105 12.37 -4.20 1.89
C LYS A 105 11.84 -3.03 1.08
N LEU A 106 10.54 -2.78 1.12
CA LEU A 106 9.94 -1.61 0.47
C LEU A 106 10.50 -0.31 1.04
N ASN A 107 10.67 -0.22 2.35
CA ASN A 107 11.28 0.94 2.98
C ASN A 107 12.73 1.18 2.52
N GLN A 108 13.53 0.11 2.34
CA GLN A 108 14.88 0.19 1.77
C GLN A 108 14.85 0.70 0.32
N GLN A 109 13.94 0.20 -0.50
CA GLN A 109 13.77 0.68 -1.88
C GLN A 109 13.33 2.14 -1.96
N LEU A 110 12.56 2.63 -0.97
CA LEU A 110 12.23 4.05 -0.87
C LEU A 110 13.45 4.91 -0.54
N ALA A 111 14.37 4.41 0.28
CA ALA A 111 15.64 5.07 0.51
C ALA A 111 16.49 5.12 -0.76
N ASP A 112 16.52 4.04 -1.54
CA ASP A 112 17.19 4.01 -2.86
C ASP A 112 16.53 5.01 -3.83
N ALA A 113 15.20 5.10 -3.82
CA ALA A 113 14.47 6.05 -4.65
C ALA A 113 14.79 7.51 -4.29
N SER A 114 14.97 7.83 -3.01
CA SER A 114 15.37 9.18 -2.58
C SER A 114 16.79 9.55 -3.05
N ASN A 115 17.66 8.56 -3.22
CA ASN A 115 19.05 8.73 -3.68
C ASN A 115 19.23 8.52 -5.19
N ALA A 116 18.16 8.20 -5.93
CA ALA A 116 18.22 7.96 -7.37
C ALA A 116 18.69 9.20 -8.13
N THR A 117 19.49 8.97 -9.17
CA THR A 117 19.88 9.97 -10.15
C THR A 117 18.87 10.00 -11.31
N GLU A 118 18.94 11.02 -12.16
CA GLU A 118 18.07 11.09 -13.34
C GLU A 118 18.21 9.86 -14.23
N THR A 119 19.41 9.31 -14.37
CA THR A 119 19.69 8.12 -15.19
C THR A 119 19.18 6.82 -14.59
N THR A 120 19.01 6.75 -13.27
CA THR A 120 18.54 5.53 -12.57
C THR A 120 17.07 5.63 -12.16
N TRP A 121 16.46 6.80 -12.26
CA TRP A 121 15.13 7.10 -11.75
C TRP A 121 14.05 6.14 -12.24
N ASP A 122 13.95 5.93 -13.55
CA ASP A 122 12.89 5.09 -14.10
C ASP A 122 12.97 3.64 -13.64
N SER A 123 14.18 3.10 -13.51
CA SER A 123 14.41 1.75 -13.00
C SER A 123 14.05 1.64 -11.52
N VAL A 124 14.49 2.59 -10.71
CA VAL A 124 14.24 2.59 -9.25
C VAL A 124 12.76 2.82 -8.96
N LYS A 125 12.13 3.76 -9.65
CA LYS A 125 10.69 4.00 -9.56
C LYS A 125 9.87 2.75 -9.89
N ALA A 126 10.21 2.06 -11.00
CA ALA A 126 9.54 0.82 -11.38
C ALA A 126 9.73 -0.30 -10.35
N GLY A 127 10.94 -0.46 -9.81
CA GLY A 127 11.24 -1.44 -8.76
C GLY A 127 10.46 -1.17 -7.47
N THR A 128 10.42 0.08 -7.03
CA THR A 128 9.65 0.50 -5.85
C THR A 128 8.16 0.22 -6.02
N LYS A 129 7.61 0.54 -7.20
CA LYS A 129 6.22 0.24 -7.53
C LYS A 129 5.91 -1.25 -7.46
N GLN A 130 6.72 -2.08 -8.11
CA GLN A 130 6.54 -3.54 -8.11
C GLN A 130 6.59 -4.11 -6.70
N ALA A 131 7.51 -3.63 -5.87
CA ALA A 131 7.60 -4.06 -4.49
C ALA A 131 6.36 -3.67 -3.68
N TYR A 132 5.84 -2.46 -3.86
CA TYR A 132 4.60 -2.03 -3.22
C TYR A 132 3.42 -2.90 -3.62
N GLU A 133 3.20 -3.13 -4.91
CA GLU A 133 2.13 -3.99 -5.43
C GLU A 133 2.22 -5.43 -4.88
N ALA A 134 3.44 -5.96 -4.75
CA ALA A 134 3.67 -7.30 -4.20
C ALA A 134 3.30 -7.38 -2.71
N VAL A 135 3.70 -6.38 -1.91
CA VAL A 135 3.37 -6.32 -0.48
C VAL A 135 1.87 -6.15 -0.29
N GLU A 136 1.24 -5.26 -1.05
CA GLU A 136 -0.20 -5.01 -0.97
C GLU A 136 -1.01 -6.26 -1.32
N LYS A 137 -0.62 -6.96 -2.39
CA LYS A 137 -1.25 -8.23 -2.74
C LYS A 137 -1.10 -9.25 -1.61
N SER A 138 0.10 -9.43 -1.08
CA SER A 138 0.36 -10.38 0.00
C SER A 138 -0.42 -10.02 1.27
N PHE A 139 -0.59 -8.72 1.57
CA PHE A 139 -1.41 -8.23 2.68
C PHE A 139 -2.89 -8.58 2.49
N ASN A 140 -3.43 -8.35 1.30
CA ASN A 140 -4.82 -8.66 0.99
C ASN A 140 -5.09 -10.16 1.07
N ASP A 141 -4.16 -11.00 0.58
CA ASP A 141 -4.24 -12.45 0.67
C ASP A 141 -4.22 -12.91 2.15
N ALA A 142 -3.34 -12.34 2.97
CA ALA A 142 -3.27 -12.66 4.39
C ALA A 142 -4.52 -12.20 5.16
N ARG A 143 -5.04 -11.01 4.86
CA ARG A 143 -6.27 -10.49 5.44
C ARG A 143 -7.47 -11.39 5.11
N GLN A 144 -7.59 -11.79 3.84
CA GLN A 144 -8.65 -12.70 3.42
C GLN A 144 -8.54 -14.03 4.17
N TRP A 145 -7.35 -14.62 4.22
CA TRP A 145 -7.11 -15.85 4.94
C TRP A 145 -7.50 -15.75 6.43
N VAL A 146 -7.15 -14.64 7.10
CA VAL A 146 -7.54 -14.39 8.50
C VAL A 146 -9.06 -14.30 8.64
N CYS A 147 -9.73 -13.59 7.71
CA CYS A 147 -11.19 -13.51 7.72
C CYS A 147 -11.84 -14.87 7.57
N ASP A 148 -11.35 -15.71 6.65
CA ASP A 148 -11.89 -17.04 6.41
C ASP A 148 -11.71 -17.99 7.61
N LYS A 149 -10.64 -17.78 8.40
CA LYS A 149 -10.33 -18.60 9.58
C LYS A 149 -11.02 -18.15 10.86
N ILE A 150 -11.29 -16.84 11.01
CA ILE A 150 -11.85 -16.26 12.25
C ILE A 150 -13.36 -16.06 12.14
N ALA A 151 -13.90 -15.84 10.94
CA ALA A 151 -15.34 -15.74 10.72
C ALA A 151 -15.92 -17.14 10.46
N PRO A 152 -16.70 -17.71 11.40
CA PRO A 152 -17.41 -18.96 11.16
C PRO A 152 -18.55 -18.76 10.14
#